data_31ea55cfee4b967738e06d76ea3425e7
#
_entry.id   31ea55cfee4b967738e06d76ea3425e7
#
_cell.length_a   1.000
_cell.length_b   1.000
_cell.length_c   1.000
_cell.angle_alpha   90.00
_cell.angle_beta   90.00
_cell.angle_gamma   90.00
#
_symmetry.space_group_name_H-M   'P 1'
#
loop_
_entity.id
_entity.type
_entity.pdbx_description
1 polymer ?
#
loop_
_entity_poly.entity_id
_entity_poly.type
_entity_poly.pdbx_seq_one_letter_code
_entity_poly.pdbx_strand_id
1 'polypeptide(L)'
;MSRLREEQRAGPVGQSVSLADLPLREDLRGKSPYGAPQLDVPVRLNTNENPHPPTQALVDDVTASVHAVAGELHRYPDRDAVALRTDLAAYLTSQTGTPLSVENLWAANGSNEILQQLLQAFGGPGRSAIGFVPSYSMHPIISDGTQTAWLVANRADDFSLDAQVAAAAIRERNPDIVFVASPNNPSGQSVPLDALRKLLDTMSTGILILDEAYGEFSSEPSAVKLIDEYPAKLVVTRTMSKAFAFAGGRLGYLIAAPAVIDAVLLVRLPYHLSSITQAAARAALRHADDTLGSVAKLIAERDRVTEALTGMGFRVIPSDANFVLFGEFADAPATWRRYLDAGILIRDVGIPGYLRATTGLAEENDVLLGTSARLAETELTRPIPSVP
;
A
#
# COMPACT_ATOMS: atom_id res chain seq x y z
N MET A 1 -12.82 19.59 2.36
CA MET A 1 -12.87 18.70 3.55
C MET A 1 -12.85 19.43 4.90
N SER A 2 -12.21 20.60 5.06
CA SER A 2 -12.26 21.35 6.34
C SER A 2 -13.66 21.90 6.69
N ARG A 3 -14.41 22.43 5.72
CA ARG A 3 -15.76 23.00 5.96
C ARG A 3 -16.81 21.96 6.35
N LEU A 4 -16.79 20.75 5.78
CA LEU A 4 -17.73 19.67 6.14
C LEU A 4 -17.51 19.10 7.55
N ARG A 5 -16.31 19.23 8.11
CA ARG A 5 -16.02 18.85 9.51
C ARG A 5 -16.46 19.93 10.51
N GLU A 6 -16.51 21.20 10.11
CA GLU A 6 -16.97 22.29 10.97
C GLU A 6 -18.50 22.24 11.17
N GLU A 7 -19.26 21.92 10.12
CA GLU A 7 -20.73 21.82 10.22
C GLU A 7 -21.23 20.63 11.08
N GLN A 8 -20.45 19.56 11.24
CA GLN A 8 -20.80 18.41 12.08
C GLN A 8 -20.45 18.56 13.57
N ARG A 9 -19.79 19.65 13.98
CA ARG A 9 -19.39 19.92 15.37
C ARG A 9 -20.30 20.84 16.15
N ALA A 10 -21.50 21.14 15.68
CA ALA A 10 -22.50 21.91 16.41
C ALA A 10 -23.14 21.07 17.52
N GLY A 11 -22.38 20.81 18.58
CA GLY A 11 -22.88 20.37 19.87
C GLY A 11 -23.09 21.59 20.82
N PRO A 12 -23.87 21.49 21.90
CA PRO A 12 -24.25 22.64 22.71
C PRO A 12 -23.05 23.22 23.48
N VAL A 13 -22.83 24.51 23.24
CA VAL A 13 -22.20 25.52 24.12
C VAL A 13 -21.08 25.05 25.05
N GLY A 14 -19.87 25.10 24.53
CA GLY A 14 -18.61 25.20 25.24
C GLY A 14 -17.65 25.99 24.34
N GLN A 15 -16.69 26.71 24.88
CA GLN A 15 -15.66 27.36 24.08
C GLN A 15 -15.09 26.33 23.08
N SER A 16 -15.14 26.61 21.79
CA SER A 16 -14.61 25.72 20.75
C SER A 16 -13.09 25.62 20.91
N VAL A 17 -12.61 24.53 21.50
CA VAL A 17 -11.19 24.25 21.63
C VAL A 17 -10.65 23.85 20.25
N SER A 18 -9.63 24.55 19.78
CA SER A 18 -8.91 24.26 18.53
C SER A 18 -7.70 23.36 18.79
N LEU A 19 -7.09 22.82 17.72
CA LEU A 19 -5.82 22.09 17.84
C LEU A 19 -4.69 22.96 18.43
N ALA A 20 -4.74 24.27 18.23
CA ALA A 20 -3.74 25.20 18.75
C ALA A 20 -3.80 25.34 20.29
N ASP A 21 -4.96 25.07 20.87
CA ASP A 21 -5.19 25.16 22.32
C ASP A 21 -4.75 23.89 23.07
N LEU A 22 -4.37 22.83 22.34
CA LEU A 22 -3.93 21.57 22.93
C LEU A 22 -2.40 21.53 23.12
N PRO A 23 -1.88 20.83 24.15
CA PRO A 23 -0.46 20.59 24.35
C PRO A 23 0.08 19.56 23.33
N LEU A 24 -0.11 19.85 22.05
CA LEU A 24 0.30 18.97 20.96
C LEU A 24 1.82 19.00 20.82
N ARG A 25 2.43 17.86 20.53
CA ARG A 25 3.85 17.79 20.17
C ARG A 25 4.16 18.78 19.05
N GLU A 26 5.31 19.47 19.14
CA GLU A 26 5.67 20.53 18.20
C GLU A 26 5.79 20.03 16.76
N ASP A 27 6.33 18.84 16.56
CA ASP A 27 6.50 18.18 15.25
C ASP A 27 5.16 17.78 14.58
N LEU A 28 4.04 17.81 15.29
CA LEU A 28 2.70 17.55 14.76
C LEU A 28 1.90 18.81 14.45
N ARG A 29 2.39 20.00 14.89
CA ARG A 29 1.69 21.27 14.64
C ARG A 29 1.69 21.59 13.16
N GLY A 30 0.55 22.06 12.67
CA GLY A 30 0.34 22.41 11.25
C GLY A 30 0.18 21.24 10.29
N LYS A 31 0.29 19.99 10.76
CA LYS A 31 0.05 18.82 9.91
C LYS A 31 -1.44 18.55 9.73
N SER A 32 -1.81 18.03 8.55
CA SER A 32 -3.18 17.63 8.22
C SER A 32 -3.32 16.11 8.28
N PRO A 33 -4.49 15.58 8.74
CA PRO A 33 -4.75 14.14 8.72
C PRO A 33 -4.69 13.58 7.29
N TYR A 34 -4.02 12.47 7.12
CA TYR A 34 -4.06 11.73 5.85
C TYR A 34 -5.43 11.06 5.66
N GLY A 35 -5.92 11.09 4.44
CA GLY A 35 -7.14 10.36 4.05
C GLY A 35 -7.39 10.47 2.55
N ALA A 36 -7.78 9.35 1.92
CA ALA A 36 -8.32 9.38 0.59
C ALA A 36 -9.72 10.01 0.63
N PRO A 37 -10.15 10.78 -0.39
CA PRO A 37 -11.53 11.20 -0.49
C PRO A 37 -12.47 10.00 -0.47
N GLN A 38 -13.54 10.09 0.35
CA GLN A 38 -14.64 9.14 0.37
C GLN A 38 -15.89 9.90 -0.06
N LEU A 39 -16.21 9.83 -1.34
CA LEU A 39 -17.33 10.52 -1.95
C LEU A 39 -18.30 9.48 -2.50
N ASP A 40 -19.59 9.79 -2.41
CA ASP A 40 -20.64 8.94 -2.97
C ASP A 40 -20.80 9.27 -4.46
N VAL A 41 -20.14 8.48 -5.29
CA VAL A 41 -20.16 8.60 -6.76
C VAL A 41 -20.29 7.22 -7.40
N PRO A 42 -20.84 7.14 -8.63
CA PRO A 42 -21.08 5.87 -9.30
C PRO A 42 -19.82 4.99 -9.50
N VAL A 43 -18.67 5.59 -9.83
CA VAL A 43 -17.43 4.87 -10.14
C VAL A 43 -16.32 5.30 -9.19
N ARG A 44 -15.82 4.37 -8.37
CA ARG A 44 -14.81 4.64 -7.32
C ARG A 44 -13.51 3.88 -7.60
N LEU A 45 -12.55 4.57 -8.20
CA LEU A 45 -11.25 4.03 -8.63
C LEU A 45 -10.07 4.74 -7.96
N ASN A 46 -10.18 5.08 -6.65
CA ASN A 46 -9.19 5.95 -5.97
C ASN A 46 -8.37 5.26 -4.88
N THR A 47 -8.77 4.10 -4.35
CA THR A 47 -8.18 3.48 -3.15
C THR A 47 -7.50 2.14 -3.39
N ASN A 48 -7.39 1.71 -4.66
CA ASN A 48 -6.75 0.46 -5.07
C ASN A 48 -7.36 -0.77 -4.37
N GLU A 49 -8.68 -0.77 -4.23
CA GLU A 49 -9.42 -1.94 -3.75
C GLU A 49 -9.58 -2.96 -4.89
N ASN A 50 -9.79 -4.22 -4.54
CA ASN A 50 -10.24 -5.23 -5.50
C ASN A 50 -11.76 -5.07 -5.65
N PRO A 51 -12.28 -4.74 -6.84
CA PRO A 51 -13.71 -4.49 -7.05
C PRO A 51 -14.54 -5.78 -7.14
N HIS A 52 -13.90 -6.96 -7.31
CA HIS A 52 -14.62 -8.21 -7.38
C HIS A 52 -15.18 -8.59 -6.01
N PRO A 53 -16.49 -8.81 -5.89
CA PRO A 53 -17.06 -9.32 -4.65
C PRO A 53 -16.53 -10.73 -4.37
N PRO A 54 -16.45 -11.14 -3.09
CA PRO A 54 -16.06 -12.49 -2.73
C PRO A 54 -17.07 -13.51 -3.30
N THR A 55 -16.61 -14.72 -3.60
CA THR A 55 -17.50 -15.84 -4.01
C THR A 55 -18.45 -16.21 -2.87
N GLN A 56 -19.62 -16.79 -3.20
CA GLN A 56 -20.57 -17.22 -2.18
C GLN A 56 -19.93 -18.24 -1.22
N ALA A 57 -19.10 -19.15 -1.74
CA ALA A 57 -18.37 -20.12 -0.93
C ALA A 57 -17.45 -19.45 0.11
N LEU A 58 -16.75 -18.38 -0.28
CA LEU A 58 -15.94 -17.59 0.64
C LEU A 58 -16.81 -16.86 1.67
N VAL A 59 -17.93 -16.28 1.26
CA VAL A 59 -18.87 -15.59 2.18
C VAL A 59 -19.42 -16.57 3.21
N ASP A 60 -19.80 -17.79 2.79
CA ASP A 60 -20.33 -18.81 3.67
C ASP A 60 -19.26 -19.30 4.67
N ASP A 61 -18.01 -19.51 4.21
CA ASP A 61 -16.90 -19.92 5.07
C ASP A 61 -16.50 -18.84 6.07
N VAL A 62 -16.43 -17.57 5.65
CA VAL A 62 -16.20 -16.42 6.54
C VAL A 62 -17.29 -16.35 7.60
N THR A 63 -18.56 -16.50 7.20
CA THR A 63 -19.71 -16.45 8.10
C THR A 63 -19.64 -17.59 9.13
N ALA A 64 -19.37 -18.81 8.69
CA ALA A 64 -19.22 -19.97 9.58
C ALA A 64 -18.03 -19.80 10.53
N SER A 65 -16.89 -19.32 10.04
CA SER A 65 -15.69 -19.12 10.83
C SER A 65 -15.87 -18.03 11.89
N VAL A 66 -16.56 -16.92 11.56
CA VAL A 66 -16.90 -15.85 12.52
C VAL A 66 -17.94 -16.33 13.52
N HIS A 67 -18.95 -17.07 13.08
CA HIS A 67 -19.96 -17.67 13.98
C HIS A 67 -19.31 -18.57 15.02
N ALA A 68 -18.32 -19.38 14.63
CA ALA A 68 -17.63 -20.29 15.54
C ALA A 68 -16.90 -19.58 16.70
N VAL A 69 -16.42 -18.34 16.49
CA VAL A 69 -15.72 -17.56 17.52
C VAL A 69 -16.61 -16.55 18.24
N ALA A 70 -17.83 -16.29 17.73
CA ALA A 70 -18.71 -15.25 18.25
C ALA A 70 -19.10 -15.46 19.74
N GLY A 71 -19.29 -16.71 20.16
CA GLY A 71 -19.60 -17.07 21.54
C GLY A 71 -18.45 -16.83 22.53
N GLU A 72 -17.21 -16.72 22.03
CA GLU A 72 -16.01 -16.56 22.83
C GLU A 72 -15.50 -15.11 22.90
N LEU A 73 -16.24 -14.14 22.31
CA LEU A 73 -15.82 -12.73 22.27
C LEU A 73 -15.73 -12.04 23.64
N HIS A 74 -16.19 -12.68 24.70
CA HIS A 74 -15.98 -12.24 26.08
C HIS A 74 -14.56 -12.54 26.60
N ARG A 75 -13.72 -13.22 25.83
CA ARG A 75 -12.32 -13.53 26.10
C ARG A 75 -11.40 -12.82 25.10
N TYR A 76 -10.16 -12.59 25.53
CA TYR A 76 -9.13 -12.09 24.62
C TYR A 76 -8.83 -13.12 23.51
N PRO A 77 -8.44 -12.65 22.33
CA PRO A 77 -8.04 -13.51 21.21
C PRO A 77 -6.73 -14.27 21.51
N ASP A 78 -6.39 -15.22 20.62
CA ASP A 78 -5.01 -15.73 20.58
C ASP A 78 -4.06 -14.55 20.39
N ARG A 79 -3.23 -14.32 21.41
CA ARG A 79 -2.32 -13.17 21.49
C ARG A 79 -1.31 -13.14 20.35
N ASP A 80 -0.85 -14.30 19.92
CA ASP A 80 0.23 -14.46 18.96
C ASP A 80 -0.29 -14.91 17.58
N ALA A 81 -1.62 -15.07 17.43
CA ALA A 81 -2.31 -15.47 16.19
C ALA A 81 -1.64 -16.67 15.49
N VAL A 82 -1.25 -17.68 16.28
CA VAL A 82 -0.41 -18.81 15.81
C VAL A 82 -1.04 -19.53 14.62
N ALA A 83 -2.34 -19.86 14.70
CA ALA A 83 -3.02 -20.57 13.62
C ALA A 83 -3.08 -19.74 12.31
N LEU A 84 -3.34 -18.43 12.40
CA LEU A 84 -3.33 -17.53 11.25
C LEU A 84 -1.92 -17.41 10.63
N ARG A 85 -0.90 -17.23 11.46
CA ARG A 85 0.50 -17.14 11.01
C ARG A 85 0.97 -18.42 10.35
N THR A 86 0.50 -19.59 10.81
CA THR A 86 0.76 -20.89 10.19
C THR A 86 0.11 -20.98 8.81
N ASP A 87 -1.15 -20.53 8.67
CA ASP A 87 -1.86 -20.53 7.39
C ASP A 87 -1.20 -19.55 6.40
N LEU A 88 -0.75 -18.38 6.86
CA LEU A 88 0.03 -17.41 6.06
C LEU A 88 1.37 -17.99 5.59
N ALA A 89 2.10 -18.70 6.46
CA ALA A 89 3.35 -19.35 6.10
C ALA A 89 3.15 -20.40 5.01
N ALA A 90 2.10 -21.23 5.14
CA ALA A 90 1.75 -22.24 4.14
C ALA A 90 1.38 -21.60 2.78
N TYR A 91 0.55 -20.55 2.80
CA TYR A 91 0.18 -19.80 1.61
C TYR A 91 1.42 -19.24 0.90
N LEU A 92 2.28 -18.52 1.62
CA LEU A 92 3.48 -17.91 1.04
C LEU A 92 4.49 -18.95 0.55
N THR A 93 4.67 -20.06 1.26
CA THR A 93 5.51 -21.16 0.81
C THR A 93 5.02 -21.70 -0.53
N SER A 94 3.70 -21.88 -0.71
CA SER A 94 3.12 -22.32 -1.97
C SER A 94 3.31 -21.32 -3.10
N GLN A 95 3.21 -20.01 -2.81
CA GLN A 95 3.33 -18.94 -3.81
C GLN A 95 4.78 -18.63 -4.21
N THR A 96 5.71 -18.71 -3.27
CA THR A 96 7.10 -18.28 -3.51
C THR A 96 8.09 -19.41 -3.71
N GLY A 97 7.73 -20.62 -3.29
CA GLY A 97 8.63 -21.77 -3.22
C GLY A 97 9.68 -21.68 -2.09
N THR A 98 9.63 -20.62 -1.26
CA THR A 98 10.54 -20.44 -0.12
C THR A 98 9.91 -21.10 1.12
N PRO A 99 10.57 -22.07 1.77
CA PRO A 99 10.06 -22.68 2.99
C PRO A 99 9.94 -21.64 4.12
N LEU A 100 8.74 -21.47 4.65
CA LEU A 100 8.46 -20.56 5.77
C LEU A 100 7.72 -21.30 6.87
N SER A 101 7.95 -20.87 8.10
CA SER A 101 7.26 -21.36 9.30
C SER A 101 6.52 -20.21 10.00
N VAL A 102 5.74 -20.53 11.01
CA VAL A 102 5.08 -19.55 11.88
C VAL A 102 6.06 -18.53 12.47
N GLU A 103 7.31 -18.93 12.68
CA GLU A 103 8.36 -18.08 13.27
C GLU A 103 8.83 -16.96 12.31
N ASN A 104 8.59 -17.12 11.02
CA ASN A 104 8.92 -16.11 10.00
C ASN A 104 7.83 -15.06 9.79
N LEU A 105 6.65 -15.23 10.39
CA LEU A 105 5.45 -14.43 10.14
C LEU A 105 5.03 -13.62 11.35
N TRP A 106 4.60 -12.39 11.14
CA TRP A 106 3.84 -11.60 12.09
C TRP A 106 2.65 -10.95 11.42
N ALA A 107 1.49 -10.87 12.09
CA ALA A 107 0.25 -10.34 11.56
C ALA A 107 -0.30 -9.19 12.43
N ALA A 108 -0.89 -8.16 11.80
CA ALA A 108 -1.46 -7.00 12.48
C ALA A 108 -2.63 -6.37 11.69
N ASN A 109 -3.22 -5.27 12.20
CA ASN A 109 -4.40 -4.62 11.62
C ASN A 109 -4.06 -3.82 10.35
N GLY A 110 -3.67 -4.52 9.29
CA GLY A 110 -3.19 -3.99 8.03
C GLY A 110 -1.69 -3.67 8.05
N SER A 111 -1.10 -3.51 6.86
CA SER A 111 0.35 -3.25 6.72
C SER A 111 0.79 -1.95 7.41
N ASN A 112 -0.08 -0.96 7.56
CA ASN A 112 0.29 0.28 8.27
C ASN A 112 0.63 0.05 9.74
N GLU A 113 -0.06 -0.85 10.45
CA GLU A 113 0.30 -1.21 11.81
C GLU A 113 1.63 -2.00 11.84
N ILE A 114 1.86 -2.88 10.89
CA ILE A 114 3.16 -3.55 10.70
C ILE A 114 4.28 -2.52 10.54
N LEU A 115 4.12 -1.56 9.63
CA LEU A 115 5.11 -0.50 9.40
C LEU A 115 5.35 0.34 10.66
N GLN A 116 4.28 0.65 11.40
CA GLN A 116 4.39 1.37 12.67
C GLN A 116 5.18 0.58 13.72
N GLN A 117 4.92 -0.71 13.86
CA GLN A 117 5.64 -1.59 14.79
C GLN A 117 7.12 -1.71 14.40
N LEU A 118 7.43 -1.83 13.09
CA LEU A 118 8.81 -1.84 12.61
C LEU A 118 9.53 -0.52 12.92
N LEU A 119 8.88 0.62 12.73
CA LEU A 119 9.47 1.91 13.08
C LEU A 119 9.58 2.14 14.59
N GLN A 120 8.71 1.55 15.39
CA GLN A 120 8.85 1.54 16.86
C GLN A 120 10.03 0.68 17.32
N ALA A 121 10.32 -0.44 16.62
CA ALA A 121 11.41 -1.34 16.97
C ALA A 121 12.77 -0.86 16.45
N PHE A 122 12.83 -0.31 15.24
CA PHE A 122 14.08 -0.01 14.54
C PHE A 122 14.32 1.48 14.26
N GLY A 123 13.28 2.33 14.37
CA GLY A 123 13.34 3.78 14.23
C GLY A 123 13.35 4.51 15.58
N GLY A 124 12.80 5.72 15.60
CA GLY A 124 12.67 6.55 16.80
C GLY A 124 13.61 7.76 16.82
N PRO A 125 13.65 8.51 17.93
CA PRO A 125 14.49 9.70 18.05
C PRO A 125 15.98 9.41 17.82
N GLY A 126 16.62 10.20 16.98
CA GLY A 126 18.05 10.05 16.63
C GLY A 126 18.31 9.01 15.54
N ARG A 127 17.28 8.33 15.05
CA ARG A 127 17.36 7.41 13.91
C ARG A 127 16.71 7.98 12.66
N SER A 128 17.06 7.41 11.51
CA SER A 128 16.59 7.88 10.21
C SER A 128 16.04 6.76 9.32
N ALA A 129 15.08 7.13 8.48
CA ALA A 129 14.55 6.29 7.43
C ALA A 129 14.67 7.00 6.07
N ILE A 130 15.10 6.31 5.03
CA ILE A 130 15.15 6.83 3.67
C ILE A 130 14.06 6.19 2.81
N GLY A 131 13.41 7.00 1.96
CA GLY A 131 12.49 6.55 0.92
C GLY A 131 12.78 7.17 -0.43
N PHE A 132 12.36 6.50 -1.49
CA PHE A 132 12.60 6.89 -2.89
C PHE A 132 11.28 7.41 -3.50
N VAL A 133 11.18 8.74 -3.58
CA VAL A 133 9.93 9.40 -4.00
C VAL A 133 9.84 9.58 -5.54
N PRO A 134 8.58 9.57 -6.09
CA PRO A 134 7.31 9.37 -5.39
C PRO A 134 7.12 7.93 -4.94
N SER A 135 6.58 7.75 -3.72
CA SER A 135 6.28 6.45 -3.13
C SER A 135 5.08 6.53 -2.18
N TYR A 136 4.79 5.46 -1.46
CA TYR A 136 3.63 5.38 -0.57
C TYR A 136 3.70 6.43 0.54
N SER A 137 2.70 7.30 0.57
CA SER A 137 2.67 8.47 1.46
C SER A 137 2.61 8.16 2.96
N MET A 138 2.24 6.93 3.34
CA MET A 138 2.26 6.52 4.74
C MET A 138 3.66 6.28 5.30
N HIS A 139 4.67 5.99 4.47
CA HIS A 139 6.04 5.80 4.94
C HIS A 139 6.55 7.04 5.71
N PRO A 140 6.56 8.27 5.12
CA PRO A 140 6.95 9.47 5.86
C PRO A 140 6.01 9.78 7.04
N ILE A 141 4.69 9.56 6.89
CA ILE A 141 3.72 9.86 7.95
C ILE A 141 3.95 8.99 9.19
N ILE A 142 4.23 7.69 9.01
CA ILE A 142 4.51 6.78 10.12
C ILE A 142 5.90 7.09 10.71
N SER A 143 6.89 7.44 9.87
CA SER A 143 8.22 7.86 10.32
C SER A 143 8.12 9.09 11.24
N ASP A 144 7.39 10.12 10.82
CA ASP A 144 7.11 11.30 11.63
C ASP A 144 6.37 10.94 12.94
N GLY A 145 5.38 10.02 12.85
CA GLY A 145 4.61 9.55 14.00
C GLY A 145 5.48 8.91 15.09
N THR A 146 6.56 8.24 14.69
CA THR A 146 7.54 7.59 15.57
C THR A 146 8.79 8.45 15.86
N GLN A 147 8.82 9.69 15.41
CA GLN A 147 9.97 10.61 15.51
C GLN A 147 11.25 10.07 14.83
N THR A 148 11.09 9.26 13.80
CA THR A 148 12.17 8.80 12.92
C THR A 148 12.39 9.86 11.84
N ALA A 149 13.61 10.37 11.69
CA ALA A 149 13.93 11.38 10.67
C ALA A 149 13.70 10.81 9.27
N TRP A 150 12.89 11.49 8.45
CA TRP A 150 12.61 11.08 7.08
C TRP A 150 13.58 11.71 6.10
N LEU A 151 14.33 10.86 5.38
CA LEU A 151 15.26 11.25 4.32
C LEU A 151 14.63 10.93 2.96
N VAL A 152 14.83 11.83 2.00
CA VAL A 152 14.27 11.69 0.65
C VAL A 152 15.37 11.44 -0.35
N ALA A 153 15.22 10.42 -1.19
CA ALA A 153 15.93 10.24 -2.44
C ALA A 153 14.91 10.17 -3.59
N ASN A 154 15.30 10.50 -4.81
CA ASN A 154 14.39 10.53 -5.93
C ASN A 154 14.48 9.22 -6.74
N ARG A 155 13.36 8.82 -7.33
CA ARG A 155 13.31 7.90 -8.46
C ARG A 155 13.76 8.63 -9.73
N ALA A 156 14.02 7.88 -10.80
CA ALA A 156 14.29 8.44 -12.12
C ALA A 156 13.04 9.14 -12.71
N ASP A 157 13.19 9.90 -13.80
CA ASP A 157 12.10 10.65 -14.45
C ASP A 157 10.98 9.75 -15.01
N ASP A 158 11.28 8.48 -15.26
CA ASP A 158 10.31 7.45 -15.63
C ASP A 158 9.71 6.72 -14.42
N PHE A 159 9.98 7.20 -13.21
CA PHE A 159 9.61 6.64 -11.92
C PHE A 159 10.24 5.31 -11.56
N SER A 160 11.17 4.79 -12.36
CA SER A 160 11.94 3.58 -12.02
C SER A 160 12.88 3.82 -10.82
N LEU A 161 13.22 2.75 -10.11
CA LEU A 161 14.25 2.79 -9.06
C LEU A 161 15.62 2.40 -9.67
N ASP A 162 16.45 3.41 -9.95
CA ASP A 162 17.84 3.13 -10.33
C ASP A 162 18.64 2.61 -9.12
N ALA A 163 19.02 1.33 -9.19
CA ALA A 163 19.72 0.66 -8.10
C ALA A 163 21.11 1.24 -7.80
N GLN A 164 21.78 1.89 -8.78
CA GLN A 164 23.08 2.53 -8.56
C GLN A 164 22.91 3.82 -7.77
N VAL A 165 21.94 4.65 -8.20
CA VAL A 165 21.61 5.93 -7.56
C VAL A 165 21.07 5.67 -6.14
N ALA A 166 20.18 4.71 -5.99
CA ALA A 166 19.63 4.32 -4.68
C ALA A 166 20.72 3.80 -3.73
N ALA A 167 21.60 2.92 -4.19
CA ALA A 167 22.74 2.43 -3.41
C ALA A 167 23.70 3.56 -3.01
N ALA A 168 23.97 4.53 -3.90
CA ALA A 168 24.79 5.69 -3.58
C ALA A 168 24.16 6.54 -2.46
N ALA A 169 22.85 6.81 -2.55
CA ALA A 169 22.11 7.55 -1.52
C ALA A 169 22.10 6.82 -0.16
N ILE A 170 21.95 5.50 -0.14
CA ILE A 170 22.04 4.67 1.07
C ILE A 170 23.42 4.79 1.70
N ARG A 171 24.48 4.64 0.89
CA ARG A 171 25.86 4.71 1.39
C ARG A 171 26.19 6.09 1.96
N GLU A 172 25.79 7.15 1.28
CA GLU A 172 26.03 8.53 1.70
C GLU A 172 25.29 8.88 3.01
N ARG A 173 24.01 8.46 3.10
CA ARG A 173 23.12 8.85 4.20
C ARG A 173 23.19 7.89 5.38
N ASN A 174 23.62 6.65 5.16
CA ASN A 174 23.69 5.54 6.13
C ASN A 174 22.43 5.46 7.04
N PRO A 175 21.22 5.34 6.47
CA PRO A 175 19.99 5.34 7.24
C PRO A 175 19.84 4.05 8.07
N ASP A 176 19.10 4.12 9.18
CA ASP A 176 18.73 2.95 9.99
C ASP A 176 17.67 2.09 9.29
N ILE A 177 16.82 2.72 8.47
CA ILE A 177 15.73 2.07 7.75
C ILE A 177 15.74 2.51 6.29
N VAL A 178 15.62 1.56 5.37
CA VAL A 178 15.42 1.80 3.93
C VAL A 178 14.04 1.32 3.54
N PHE A 179 13.19 2.21 3.02
CA PHE A 179 11.89 1.85 2.47
C PHE A 179 11.96 1.68 0.95
N VAL A 180 11.51 0.54 0.47
CA VAL A 180 11.25 0.28 -0.95
C VAL A 180 9.85 -0.29 -1.09
N ALA A 181 9.03 0.25 -2.00
CA ALA A 181 7.75 -0.34 -2.38
C ALA A 181 7.90 -1.03 -3.75
N SER A 182 7.46 -2.28 -3.85
CA SER A 182 7.53 -3.08 -5.08
C SER A 182 6.37 -4.10 -5.15
N PRO A 183 5.41 -3.90 -6.04
CA PRO A 183 5.20 -2.75 -6.94
C PRO A 183 5.00 -1.43 -6.20
N ASN A 184 5.59 -0.35 -6.73
CA ASN A 184 5.54 0.95 -6.08
C ASN A 184 4.17 1.64 -6.23
N ASN A 185 3.69 2.28 -5.19
CA ASN A 185 2.55 3.17 -5.24
C ASN A 185 3.06 4.62 -5.11
N PRO A 186 2.85 5.53 -6.11
CA PRO A 186 1.80 5.44 -7.13
C PRO A 186 2.23 5.02 -8.55
N SER A 187 3.50 4.70 -8.81
CA SER A 187 3.96 4.44 -10.19
C SER A 187 3.59 3.05 -10.72
N GLY A 188 3.36 2.07 -9.86
CA GLY A 188 3.01 0.71 -10.26
C GLY A 188 4.21 -0.20 -10.57
N GLN A 189 5.42 0.34 -10.65
CA GLN A 189 6.60 -0.39 -11.10
C GLN A 189 7.18 -1.30 -10.02
N SER A 190 7.58 -2.51 -10.42
CA SER A 190 8.32 -3.46 -9.59
C SER A 190 9.82 -3.18 -9.58
N VAL A 191 10.50 -3.71 -8.57
CA VAL A 191 11.96 -3.65 -8.43
C VAL A 191 12.51 -5.07 -8.52
N PRO A 192 13.39 -5.38 -9.50
CA PRO A 192 13.97 -6.71 -9.65
C PRO A 192 14.80 -7.14 -8.43
N LEU A 193 14.86 -8.45 -8.16
CA LEU A 193 15.59 -9.00 -7.01
C LEU A 193 17.08 -8.61 -7.01
N ASP A 194 17.72 -8.53 -8.18
CA ASP A 194 19.15 -8.14 -8.27
C ASP A 194 19.37 -6.68 -7.87
N ALA A 195 18.40 -5.80 -8.17
CA ALA A 195 18.44 -4.43 -7.68
C ALA A 195 18.29 -4.38 -6.15
N LEU A 196 17.38 -5.20 -5.58
CA LEU A 196 17.23 -5.30 -4.12
C LEU A 196 18.48 -5.85 -3.44
N ARG A 197 19.12 -6.90 -4.00
CA ARG A 197 20.41 -7.43 -3.51
C ARG A 197 21.47 -6.34 -3.43
N LYS A 198 21.58 -5.54 -4.50
CA LYS A 198 22.53 -4.43 -4.53
C LYS A 198 22.28 -3.40 -3.41
N LEU A 199 21.02 -3.08 -3.10
CA LEU A 199 20.70 -2.19 -1.98
C LEU A 199 21.09 -2.83 -0.65
N LEU A 200 20.73 -4.09 -0.42
CA LEU A 200 21.02 -4.86 0.79
C LEU A 200 22.53 -5.03 1.02
N ASP A 201 23.30 -5.30 -0.04
CA ASP A 201 24.77 -5.40 0.02
C ASP A 201 25.43 -4.05 0.36
N THR A 202 24.80 -2.95 -0.06
CA THR A 202 25.31 -1.59 0.21
C THR A 202 25.12 -1.18 1.66
N MET A 203 24.09 -1.70 2.33
CA MET A 203 23.77 -1.37 3.72
C MET A 203 24.82 -1.97 4.68
N SER A 204 25.50 -1.12 5.45
CA SER A 204 26.41 -1.58 6.50
C SER A 204 25.63 -2.05 7.75
N THR A 205 24.57 -1.34 8.10
CA THR A 205 23.66 -1.58 9.23
C THR A 205 22.22 -1.28 8.83
N GLY A 206 21.27 -1.50 9.73
CA GLY A 206 19.87 -1.17 9.52
C GLY A 206 19.08 -2.25 8.79
N ILE A 207 17.80 -1.95 8.52
CA ILE A 207 16.88 -2.85 7.85
C ILE A 207 16.33 -2.23 6.57
N LEU A 208 16.11 -3.08 5.55
CA LEU A 208 15.32 -2.75 4.36
C LEU A 208 13.91 -3.31 4.55
N ILE A 209 12.92 -2.41 4.55
CA ILE A 209 11.50 -2.76 4.56
C ILE A 209 11.01 -2.70 3.12
N LEU A 210 10.74 -3.86 2.55
CA LEU A 210 10.13 -3.98 1.23
C LEU A 210 8.63 -4.10 1.37
N ASP A 211 7.91 -3.08 0.92
CA ASP A 211 6.45 -3.06 0.91
C ASP A 211 5.92 -3.72 -0.38
N GLU A 212 5.52 -4.99 -0.27
CA GLU A 212 4.89 -5.78 -1.33
C GLU A 212 3.36 -5.78 -1.22
N ALA A 213 2.74 -4.63 -0.91
CA ALA A 213 1.28 -4.55 -0.81
C ALA A 213 0.54 -4.96 -2.09
N TYR A 214 1.22 -4.99 -3.22
CA TYR A 214 0.71 -5.41 -4.54
C TYR A 214 1.44 -6.64 -5.08
N GLY A 215 2.10 -7.41 -4.22
CA GLY A 215 2.96 -8.53 -4.62
C GLY A 215 2.25 -9.61 -5.43
N GLU A 216 0.95 -9.85 -5.22
CA GLU A 216 0.15 -10.83 -5.98
C GLU A 216 -0.15 -10.39 -7.42
N PHE A 217 0.01 -9.10 -7.74
CA PHE A 217 -0.16 -8.56 -9.10
C PHE A 217 1.16 -8.48 -9.87
N SER A 218 2.30 -8.63 -9.18
CA SER A 218 3.63 -8.44 -9.75
C SER A 218 4.04 -9.58 -10.67
N SER A 219 4.68 -9.23 -11.78
CA SER A 219 5.39 -10.18 -12.64
C SER A 219 6.77 -10.57 -12.10
N GLU A 220 7.35 -9.74 -11.19
CA GLU A 220 8.62 -10.02 -10.55
C GLU A 220 8.47 -10.99 -9.36
N PRO A 221 9.44 -11.86 -9.13
CA PRO A 221 9.43 -12.72 -7.96
C PRO A 221 9.45 -11.94 -6.65
N SER A 222 8.74 -12.45 -5.63
CA SER A 222 8.79 -11.88 -4.29
C SER A 222 10.19 -11.91 -3.67
N ALA A 223 10.54 -10.84 -2.95
CA ALA A 223 11.78 -10.78 -2.18
C ALA A 223 11.78 -11.68 -0.93
N VAL A 224 10.69 -12.36 -0.63
CA VAL A 224 10.67 -13.46 0.35
C VAL A 224 11.77 -14.48 0.05
N LYS A 225 12.13 -14.66 -1.23
CA LYS A 225 13.25 -15.52 -1.66
C LYS A 225 14.63 -15.09 -1.14
N LEU A 226 14.77 -13.85 -0.69
CA LEU A 226 16.02 -13.28 -0.20
C LEU A 226 16.13 -13.29 1.34
N ILE A 227 15.12 -13.73 2.08
CA ILE A 227 15.11 -13.64 3.55
C ILE A 227 16.25 -14.43 4.18
N ASP A 228 16.52 -15.62 3.68
CA ASP A 228 17.63 -16.45 4.18
C ASP A 228 19.01 -15.89 3.79
N GLU A 229 19.09 -15.14 2.68
CA GLU A 229 20.31 -14.47 2.25
C GLU A 229 20.62 -13.22 3.09
N TYR A 230 19.56 -12.51 3.56
CA TYR A 230 19.69 -11.27 4.34
C TYR A 230 18.90 -11.29 5.65
N PRO A 231 19.09 -12.28 6.54
CA PRO A 231 18.22 -12.52 7.69
C PRO A 231 18.20 -11.37 8.72
N ALA A 232 19.29 -10.58 8.79
CA ALA A 232 19.39 -9.45 9.72
C ALA A 232 18.98 -8.09 9.09
N LYS A 233 18.64 -8.06 7.80
CA LYS A 233 18.44 -6.80 7.07
C LYS A 233 17.13 -6.71 6.32
N LEU A 234 16.55 -7.82 5.87
CA LEU A 234 15.37 -7.79 5.01
C LEU A 234 14.10 -8.09 5.78
N VAL A 235 13.10 -7.22 5.60
CA VAL A 235 11.73 -7.41 6.05
C VAL A 235 10.81 -7.19 4.84
N VAL A 236 9.96 -8.15 4.54
CA VAL A 236 8.92 -8.01 3.51
C VAL A 236 7.59 -7.78 4.19
N THR A 237 6.83 -6.76 3.76
CA THR A 237 5.47 -6.51 4.28
C THR A 237 4.44 -6.77 3.20
N ARG A 238 3.29 -7.32 3.58
CA ARG A 238 2.15 -7.61 2.70
C ARG A 238 0.83 -7.26 3.34
N THR A 239 -0.24 -7.24 2.55
CA THR A 239 -1.59 -6.95 3.02
C THR A 239 -2.63 -7.77 2.27
N MET A 240 -3.68 -8.20 2.96
CA MET A 240 -4.85 -8.80 2.32
C MET A 240 -5.84 -7.75 1.77
N SER A 241 -5.55 -6.45 1.96
CA SER A 241 -6.46 -5.36 1.54
C SER A 241 -6.60 -5.20 0.03
N LYS A 242 -5.67 -5.75 -0.77
CA LYS A 242 -5.60 -5.56 -2.23
C LYS A 242 -6.04 -6.84 -2.96
N ALA A 243 -5.16 -7.79 -3.14
CA ALA A 243 -5.46 -9.03 -3.85
C ALA A 243 -6.65 -9.78 -3.24
N PHE A 244 -6.69 -9.94 -1.93
CA PHE A 244 -7.70 -10.73 -1.23
C PHE A 244 -9.07 -10.06 -1.06
N ALA A 245 -9.30 -8.87 -1.65
CA ALA A 245 -10.56 -8.12 -1.46
C ALA A 245 -10.93 -7.97 0.04
N PHE A 246 -9.94 -7.96 0.93
CA PHE A 246 -10.12 -7.99 2.39
C PHE A 246 -9.81 -6.64 3.04
N ALA A 247 -10.03 -5.53 2.32
CA ALA A 247 -9.74 -4.18 2.81
C ALA A 247 -10.51 -3.86 4.11
N GLY A 248 -11.78 -4.27 4.20
CA GLY A 248 -12.61 -4.12 5.39
C GLY A 248 -12.22 -5.02 6.55
N GLY A 249 -11.57 -6.16 6.31
CA GLY A 249 -11.13 -7.13 7.32
C GLY A 249 -9.84 -6.73 8.03
N ARG A 250 -9.09 -5.73 7.50
CA ARG A 250 -7.92 -5.12 8.14
C ARG A 250 -6.82 -6.12 8.50
N LEU A 251 -6.30 -6.90 7.56
CA LEU A 251 -5.13 -7.76 7.80
C LEU A 251 -3.93 -7.33 6.94
N GLY A 252 -2.79 -7.15 7.63
CA GLY A 252 -1.46 -7.06 7.05
C GLY A 252 -0.52 -7.99 7.78
N TYR A 253 0.61 -8.32 7.16
CA TYR A 253 1.59 -9.20 7.76
C TYR A 253 3.00 -8.87 7.27
N LEU A 254 3.99 -9.26 8.04
CA LEU A 254 5.39 -9.20 7.65
C LEU A 254 6.00 -10.60 7.61
N ILE A 255 7.02 -10.74 6.80
CA ILE A 255 7.85 -11.91 6.63
C ILE A 255 9.29 -11.49 6.88
N ALA A 256 9.97 -12.17 7.81
CA ALA A 256 11.35 -11.90 8.16
C ALA A 256 12.00 -13.10 8.86
N ALA A 257 13.30 -12.98 9.17
CA ALA A 257 13.95 -13.93 10.09
C ALA A 257 13.33 -13.86 11.50
N PRO A 258 13.30 -14.97 12.27
CA PRO A 258 12.66 -15.03 13.58
C PRO A 258 13.11 -13.93 14.56
N ALA A 259 14.39 -13.56 14.56
CA ALA A 259 14.91 -12.48 15.42
C ALA A 259 14.27 -11.11 15.16
N VAL A 260 13.85 -10.84 13.92
CA VAL A 260 13.10 -9.60 13.57
C VAL A 260 11.68 -9.68 14.13
N ILE A 261 11.04 -10.86 14.08
CA ILE A 261 9.74 -11.08 14.70
C ILE A 261 9.82 -10.83 16.21
N ASP A 262 10.85 -11.39 16.87
CA ASP A 262 11.09 -11.16 18.30
C ASP A 262 11.25 -9.67 18.63
N ALA A 263 11.96 -8.90 17.79
CA ALA A 263 12.08 -7.45 17.96
C ALA A 263 10.73 -6.73 17.86
N VAL A 264 9.85 -7.13 16.93
CA VAL A 264 8.50 -6.57 16.81
C VAL A 264 7.65 -6.93 18.04
N LEU A 265 7.81 -8.11 18.60
CA LEU A 265 7.10 -8.52 19.83
C LEU A 265 7.43 -7.64 21.04
N LEU A 266 8.57 -6.94 21.07
CA LEU A 266 8.93 -6.02 22.16
C LEU A 266 8.06 -4.75 22.18
N VAL A 267 7.54 -4.33 21.02
CA VAL A 267 6.83 -3.05 20.85
C VAL A 267 5.33 -3.21 20.55
N ARG A 268 4.91 -4.39 20.10
CA ARG A 268 3.50 -4.63 19.78
C ARG A 268 2.61 -4.55 21.01
N LEU A 269 1.38 -4.08 20.86
CA LEU A 269 0.38 -4.18 21.91
C LEU A 269 -0.14 -5.63 21.99
N PRO A 270 -0.33 -6.19 23.20
CA PRO A 270 -0.88 -7.55 23.33
C PRO A 270 -2.35 -7.57 22.86
N TYR A 271 -2.76 -8.72 22.29
CA TYR A 271 -4.16 -8.95 21.86
C TYR A 271 -4.68 -7.97 20.80
N HIS A 272 -3.79 -7.37 20.00
CA HIS A 272 -4.12 -6.30 19.03
C HIS A 272 -5.01 -6.77 17.87
N LEU A 273 -4.92 -8.06 17.48
CA LEU A 273 -5.67 -8.62 16.35
C LEU A 273 -6.87 -9.44 16.85
N SER A 274 -8.09 -8.99 16.50
CA SER A 274 -9.33 -9.60 17.01
C SER A 274 -9.53 -11.04 16.57
N SER A 275 -10.24 -11.85 17.37
CA SER A 275 -10.66 -13.22 17.00
C SER A 275 -11.45 -13.23 15.68
N ILE A 276 -12.28 -12.22 15.44
CA ILE A 276 -13.09 -12.09 14.21
C ILE A 276 -12.18 -11.93 13.00
N THR A 277 -11.21 -11.00 13.06
CA THR A 277 -10.25 -10.78 11.97
C THR A 277 -9.42 -12.03 11.71
N GLN A 278 -8.93 -12.70 12.77
CA GLN A 278 -8.16 -13.93 12.63
C GLN A 278 -8.98 -15.04 11.95
N ALA A 279 -10.23 -15.25 12.37
CA ALA A 279 -11.11 -16.26 11.81
C ALA A 279 -11.46 -15.98 10.32
N ALA A 280 -11.84 -14.74 10.02
CA ALA A 280 -12.18 -14.33 8.65
C ALA A 280 -10.99 -14.39 7.69
N ALA A 281 -9.80 -13.98 8.14
CA ALA A 281 -8.59 -14.05 7.33
C ALA A 281 -8.17 -15.50 7.02
N ARG A 282 -8.29 -16.40 8.00
CA ARG A 282 -8.05 -17.84 7.78
C ARG A 282 -9.03 -18.44 6.77
N ALA A 283 -10.30 -18.03 6.80
CA ALA A 283 -11.28 -18.40 5.78
C ALA A 283 -10.83 -17.89 4.41
N ALA A 284 -10.45 -16.62 4.29
CA ALA A 284 -9.97 -16.05 3.02
C ALA A 284 -8.74 -16.78 2.46
N LEU A 285 -7.82 -17.24 3.31
CA LEU A 285 -6.63 -18.00 2.88
C LEU A 285 -7.01 -19.40 2.35
N ARG A 286 -8.06 -20.03 2.86
CA ARG A 286 -8.57 -21.32 2.30
C ARG A 286 -9.14 -21.16 0.88
N HIS A 287 -9.54 -19.94 0.51
CA HIS A 287 -10.06 -19.60 -0.82
C HIS A 287 -9.05 -18.77 -1.64
N ALA A 288 -7.75 -18.96 -1.39
CA ALA A 288 -6.70 -18.20 -2.07
C ALA A 288 -6.72 -18.38 -3.61
N ASP A 289 -7.08 -19.56 -4.11
CA ASP A 289 -7.16 -19.83 -5.56
C ASP A 289 -8.25 -18.97 -6.23
N ASP A 290 -9.42 -18.80 -5.60
CA ASP A 290 -10.48 -17.90 -6.10
C ASP A 290 -9.99 -16.46 -6.16
N THR A 291 -9.26 -16.05 -5.13
CA THR A 291 -8.64 -14.72 -5.03
C THR A 291 -7.64 -14.49 -6.16
N LEU A 292 -6.73 -15.43 -6.39
CA LEU A 292 -5.74 -15.35 -7.46
C LEU A 292 -6.40 -15.36 -8.85
N GLY A 293 -7.53 -16.05 -9.01
CA GLY A 293 -8.36 -15.98 -10.21
C GLY A 293 -8.91 -14.57 -10.47
N SER A 294 -9.29 -13.81 -9.42
CA SER A 294 -9.73 -12.42 -9.56
C SER A 294 -8.56 -11.47 -9.85
N VAL A 295 -7.38 -11.72 -9.27
CA VAL A 295 -6.15 -10.98 -9.56
C VAL A 295 -5.78 -11.09 -11.04
N ALA A 296 -5.85 -12.28 -11.63
CA ALA A 296 -5.57 -12.49 -13.06
C ALA A 296 -6.53 -11.67 -13.97
N LYS A 297 -7.81 -11.57 -13.60
CA LYS A 297 -8.78 -10.71 -14.30
C LYS A 297 -8.42 -9.23 -14.20
N LEU A 298 -8.01 -8.76 -13.01
CA LEU A 298 -7.61 -7.37 -12.81
C LEU A 298 -6.32 -7.03 -13.57
N ILE A 299 -5.38 -7.97 -13.68
CA ILE A 299 -4.18 -7.80 -14.51
C ILE A 299 -4.58 -7.60 -15.98
N ALA A 300 -5.45 -8.45 -16.52
CA ALA A 300 -5.93 -8.34 -17.89
C ALA A 300 -6.66 -7.01 -18.15
N GLU A 301 -7.51 -6.57 -17.21
CA GLU A 301 -8.18 -5.27 -17.29
C GLU A 301 -7.23 -4.08 -17.17
N ARG A 302 -6.21 -4.15 -16.29
CA ARG A 302 -5.17 -3.14 -16.21
C ARG A 302 -4.44 -2.98 -17.54
N ASP A 303 -4.08 -4.09 -18.18
CA ASP A 303 -3.37 -4.09 -19.44
C ASP A 303 -4.25 -3.50 -20.56
N ARG A 304 -5.54 -3.85 -20.59
CA ARG A 304 -6.54 -3.25 -21.51
C ARG A 304 -6.66 -1.73 -21.29
N VAL A 305 -6.77 -1.28 -20.06
CA VAL A 305 -6.85 0.16 -19.71
C VAL A 305 -5.57 0.88 -20.12
N THR A 306 -4.41 0.28 -19.87
CA THR A 306 -3.09 0.82 -20.25
C THR A 306 -3.00 1.00 -21.78
N GLU A 307 -3.36 -0.01 -22.56
CA GLU A 307 -3.36 0.04 -24.03
C GLU A 307 -4.29 1.14 -24.55
N ALA A 308 -5.52 1.18 -24.03
CA ALA A 308 -6.52 2.16 -24.44
C ALA A 308 -6.09 3.61 -24.14
N LEU A 309 -5.61 3.88 -22.92
CA LEU A 309 -5.12 5.23 -22.56
C LEU A 309 -3.90 5.62 -23.38
N THR A 310 -2.98 4.70 -23.64
CA THR A 310 -1.82 4.95 -24.51
C THR A 310 -2.27 5.28 -25.95
N GLY A 311 -3.26 4.55 -26.47
CA GLY A 311 -3.85 4.82 -27.80
C GLY A 311 -4.56 6.17 -27.90
N MET A 312 -5.02 6.73 -26.78
CA MET A 312 -5.59 8.09 -26.69
C MET A 312 -4.51 9.18 -26.55
N GLY A 313 -3.23 8.82 -26.47
CA GLY A 313 -2.11 9.76 -26.36
C GLY A 313 -1.68 10.11 -24.93
N PHE A 314 -2.22 9.46 -23.90
CA PHE A 314 -1.72 9.62 -22.54
C PHE A 314 -0.38 8.90 -22.36
N ARG A 315 0.53 9.50 -21.61
CA ARG A 315 1.68 8.76 -21.07
C ARG A 315 1.21 7.88 -19.92
N VAL A 316 1.26 6.57 -20.10
CA VAL A 316 0.95 5.59 -19.06
C VAL A 316 2.23 4.97 -18.56
N ILE A 317 2.43 4.97 -17.25
CA ILE A 317 3.60 4.34 -16.63
C ILE A 317 3.35 2.83 -16.53
N PRO A 318 4.29 1.97 -16.99
CA PRO A 318 4.17 0.52 -16.83
C PRO A 318 3.86 0.12 -15.39
N SER A 319 2.87 -0.74 -15.19
CA SER A 319 2.38 -1.10 -13.85
C SER A 319 2.30 -2.61 -13.66
N ASP A 320 2.82 -3.06 -12.53
CA ASP A 320 2.66 -4.40 -11.97
C ASP A 320 1.72 -4.40 -10.76
N ALA A 321 0.90 -3.35 -10.58
CA ALA A 321 -0.09 -3.23 -9.51
C ALA A 321 -1.53 -3.34 -10.06
N ASN A 322 -2.53 -3.10 -9.21
CA ASN A 322 -3.94 -3.04 -9.63
C ASN A 322 -4.41 -1.62 -9.95
N PHE A 323 -3.54 -0.79 -10.49
CA PHE A 323 -3.83 0.59 -10.89
C PHE A 323 -2.89 1.03 -12.00
N VAL A 324 -3.22 2.12 -12.65
CA VAL A 324 -2.38 2.81 -13.64
C VAL A 324 -2.09 4.24 -13.19
N LEU A 325 -0.83 4.68 -13.35
CA LEU A 325 -0.43 6.08 -13.29
C LEU A 325 -0.34 6.61 -14.71
N PHE A 326 -1.13 7.62 -15.03
CA PHE A 326 -1.22 8.16 -16.39
C PHE A 326 -1.29 9.66 -16.39
N GLY A 327 -0.90 10.30 -17.47
CA GLY A 327 -0.84 11.76 -17.47
C GLY A 327 -0.27 12.40 -18.69
N GLU A 328 0.54 13.41 -18.41
CA GLU A 328 0.93 14.58 -19.16
C GLU A 328 -0.22 15.59 -19.28
N PHE A 329 -1.04 15.67 -18.22
CA PHE A 329 -2.07 16.69 -18.09
C PHE A 329 -1.45 18.08 -17.88
N ALA A 330 -2.02 19.09 -18.52
CA ALA A 330 -1.63 20.49 -18.30
C ALA A 330 -1.94 20.97 -16.87
N ASP A 331 -3.07 20.51 -16.30
CA ASP A 331 -3.51 20.78 -14.94
C ASP A 331 -4.17 19.51 -14.36
N ALA A 332 -3.38 18.66 -13.70
CA ALA A 332 -3.88 17.41 -13.14
C ALA A 332 -4.97 17.63 -12.06
N PRO A 333 -4.86 18.59 -11.12
CA PRO A 333 -5.95 18.91 -10.17
C PRO A 333 -7.25 19.36 -10.85
N ALA A 334 -7.19 20.15 -11.92
CA ALA A 334 -8.39 20.54 -12.66
C ALA A 334 -8.98 19.35 -13.42
N THR A 335 -8.13 18.52 -14.04
CA THR A 335 -8.56 17.30 -14.73
C THR A 335 -9.17 16.30 -13.76
N TRP A 336 -8.62 16.15 -12.56
CA TRP A 336 -9.22 15.32 -11.51
C TRP A 336 -10.66 15.76 -11.19
N ARG A 337 -10.93 17.07 -11.10
CA ARG A 337 -12.29 17.58 -10.87
C ARG A 337 -13.24 17.23 -12.01
N ARG A 338 -12.77 17.26 -13.27
CA ARG A 338 -13.57 16.85 -14.43
C ARG A 338 -13.94 15.37 -14.41
N TYR A 339 -13.03 14.49 -13.97
CA TYR A 339 -13.38 13.09 -13.72
C TYR A 339 -14.44 12.98 -12.62
N LEU A 340 -14.28 13.73 -11.52
CA LEU A 340 -15.25 13.73 -10.43
C LEU A 340 -16.64 14.25 -10.89
N ASP A 341 -16.69 15.32 -11.67
CA ASP A 341 -17.91 15.88 -12.24
C ASP A 341 -18.60 14.89 -13.20
N ALA A 342 -17.83 14.00 -13.83
CA ALA A 342 -18.34 12.89 -14.62
C ALA A 342 -18.75 11.67 -13.78
N GLY A 343 -18.72 11.76 -12.46
CA GLY A 343 -19.09 10.68 -11.55
C GLY A 343 -18.01 9.63 -11.31
N ILE A 344 -16.74 9.95 -11.61
CA ILE A 344 -15.60 9.05 -11.47
C ILE A 344 -14.63 9.60 -10.44
N LEU A 345 -14.42 8.88 -9.34
CA LEU A 345 -13.45 9.22 -8.33
C LEU A 345 -12.13 8.47 -8.56
N ILE A 346 -11.17 9.12 -9.19
CA ILE A 346 -9.76 8.67 -9.28
C ILE A 346 -8.90 9.42 -8.26
N ARG A 347 -7.60 9.20 -8.26
CA ARG A 347 -6.69 9.78 -7.26
C ARG A 347 -5.77 10.82 -7.88
N ASP A 348 -5.81 12.05 -7.36
CA ASP A 348 -4.70 12.98 -7.44
C ASP A 348 -3.65 12.56 -6.41
N VAL A 349 -2.48 12.18 -6.90
CA VAL A 349 -1.35 11.68 -6.09
C VAL A 349 -0.29 12.75 -5.82
N GLY A 350 -0.55 13.99 -6.24
CA GLY A 350 0.35 15.13 -6.05
C GLY A 350 1.60 15.10 -6.95
N ILE A 351 1.59 14.28 -8.00
CA ILE A 351 2.64 14.29 -9.04
C ILE A 351 2.20 15.25 -10.15
N PRO A 352 2.97 16.31 -10.44
CA PRO A 352 2.62 17.24 -11.50
C PRO A 352 2.32 16.53 -12.82
N GLY A 353 1.17 16.82 -13.40
CA GLY A 353 0.74 16.27 -14.69
C GLY A 353 0.24 14.81 -14.65
N TYR A 354 0.14 14.14 -13.48
CA TYR A 354 -0.27 12.74 -13.40
C TYR A 354 -1.43 12.51 -12.44
N LEU A 355 -2.29 11.55 -12.81
CA LEU A 355 -3.36 11.01 -11.97
C LEU A 355 -3.23 9.48 -11.90
N ARG A 356 -3.77 8.87 -10.84
CA ARG A 356 -3.77 7.42 -10.66
C ARG A 356 -5.21 6.90 -10.65
N ALA A 357 -5.50 5.90 -11.48
CA ALA A 357 -6.77 5.19 -11.47
C ALA A 357 -6.57 3.73 -11.04
N THR A 358 -7.36 3.27 -10.09
CA THR A 358 -7.48 1.85 -9.76
C THR A 358 -8.10 1.11 -10.95
N THR A 359 -7.69 -0.12 -11.21
CA THR A 359 -8.37 -1.00 -12.15
C THR A 359 -9.66 -1.51 -11.51
N GLY A 360 -10.80 -1.09 -12.07
CA GLY A 360 -12.13 -1.48 -11.66
C GLY A 360 -12.66 -2.73 -12.36
N LEU A 361 -13.97 -2.96 -12.25
CA LEU A 361 -14.69 -3.88 -13.12
C LEU A 361 -14.67 -3.38 -14.56
N ALA A 362 -14.95 -4.26 -15.54
CA ALA A 362 -14.92 -3.89 -16.96
C ALA A 362 -15.82 -2.67 -17.24
N GLU A 363 -17.02 -2.63 -16.67
CA GLU A 363 -17.98 -1.53 -16.84
C GLU A 363 -17.47 -0.22 -16.23
N GLU A 364 -16.81 -0.27 -15.08
CA GLU A 364 -16.21 0.90 -14.43
C GLU A 364 -15.04 1.44 -15.25
N ASN A 365 -14.21 0.54 -15.80
CA ASN A 365 -13.11 0.88 -16.68
C ASN A 365 -13.60 1.48 -18.01
N ASP A 366 -14.72 0.99 -18.56
CA ASP A 366 -15.33 1.55 -19.78
C ASP A 366 -15.81 2.99 -19.55
N VAL A 367 -16.39 3.29 -18.39
CA VAL A 367 -16.78 4.67 -18.02
C VAL A 367 -15.54 5.56 -17.88
N LEU A 368 -14.47 5.06 -17.25
CA LEU A 368 -13.18 5.76 -17.15
C LEU A 368 -12.62 6.07 -18.55
N LEU A 369 -12.53 5.07 -19.44
CA LEU A 369 -11.97 5.20 -20.78
C LEU A 369 -12.81 6.14 -21.66
N GLY A 370 -14.14 6.03 -21.62
CA GLY A 370 -15.04 6.93 -22.35
C GLY A 370 -14.92 8.38 -21.90
N THR A 371 -14.65 8.64 -20.62
CA THR A 371 -14.39 9.98 -20.12
C THR A 371 -12.98 10.45 -20.50
N SER A 372 -11.98 9.58 -20.41
CA SER A 372 -10.60 9.88 -20.82
C SER A 372 -10.52 10.27 -22.29
N ALA A 373 -11.26 9.59 -23.19
CA ALA A 373 -11.30 9.93 -24.60
C ALA A 373 -11.78 11.37 -24.86
N ARG A 374 -12.80 11.84 -24.12
CA ARG A 374 -13.29 13.22 -24.20
C ARG A 374 -12.29 14.25 -23.66
N LEU A 375 -11.54 13.89 -22.64
CA LEU A 375 -10.57 14.77 -21.99
C LEU A 375 -9.22 14.82 -22.73
N ALA A 376 -8.87 13.78 -23.49
CA ALA A 376 -7.61 13.71 -24.24
C ALA A 376 -7.43 14.90 -25.21
N GLU A 377 -8.52 15.36 -25.81
CA GLU A 377 -8.48 16.48 -26.78
C GLU A 377 -8.15 17.83 -26.12
N THR A 378 -8.43 18.01 -24.84
CA THR A 378 -8.37 19.31 -24.17
C THR A 378 -7.36 19.39 -23.02
N GLU A 379 -7.01 18.27 -22.42
CA GLU A 379 -6.24 18.23 -21.16
C GLU A 379 -4.79 17.83 -21.32
N LEU A 380 -4.41 17.19 -22.46
CA LEU A 380 -3.02 16.79 -22.67
C LEU A 380 -2.16 17.99 -23.08
N THR A 381 -0.96 18.09 -22.51
CA THR A 381 0.09 18.95 -23.02
C THR A 381 0.51 18.43 -24.40
N ARG A 382 0.20 19.17 -25.46
CA ARG A 382 0.74 18.81 -26.77
C ARG A 382 2.26 18.88 -26.72
N PRO A 383 2.99 17.87 -27.22
CA PRO A 383 4.42 17.99 -27.36
C PRO A 383 4.71 19.23 -28.18
N ILE A 384 5.60 20.10 -27.67
CA ILE A 384 6.14 21.20 -28.47
C ILE A 384 6.78 20.54 -29.68
N PRO A 385 6.37 20.83 -30.94
CA PRO A 385 7.03 20.26 -32.08
C PRO A 385 8.51 20.64 -31.97
N SER A 386 9.40 19.67 -31.98
CA SER A 386 10.82 19.91 -32.12
C SER A 386 10.99 20.72 -33.40
N VAL A 387 11.38 21.97 -33.23
CA VAL A 387 11.72 22.86 -34.36
C VAL A 387 12.84 22.19 -35.13
N PRO A 388 12.76 22.05 -36.45
CA PRO A 388 13.74 21.36 -37.28
C PRO A 388 15.12 21.99 -37.25
#